data_7846e8cd474a569a7bab4b8a4915a9d7
#
_entry.id   7846e8cd474a569a7bab4b8a4915a9d7
#
_cell.length_a   1.000
_cell.length_b   1.000
_cell.length_c   1.000
_cell.angle_alpha   90.00
_cell.angle_beta   90.00
_cell.angle_gamma   90.00
#
_symmetry.space_group_name_H-M   'P 1'
#
loop_
_entity.id
_entity.type
_entity.pdbx_description
1 polymer ?
#
loop_
_entity_poly.entity_id
_entity_poly.type
_entity_poly.pdbx_seq_one_letter_code
_entity_poly.pdbx_strand_id
1 'polypeptide(L)'
;MNITRRTFTAALSLTGFAAALGLSPWQLVSQANAQTAAEINQAGELGDMALGSKDAPVTIIEYASMTCPHCASFTKDVFPQIKTNYIDTGKVRFIFREFPLDQVALAASALARCVAKDDAPKYFAIIDMLFKQQNDLASDALGTINRVGKQAGFSEQMIKDCVQGDPKIQKGILDVREHAYSKLKVNSTPFFFVNGTAVKGDISFEAFEKVIKPLLKS
;
A
#
# COMPACT_ATOMS: atom_id res chain seq x y z
N MET A 1 2.69 57.57 -36.94
CA MET A 1 3.56 56.58 -36.32
C MET A 1 2.83 55.23 -36.34
N ASN A 2 3.26 54.34 -37.21
CA ASN A 2 2.61 53.03 -37.49
C ASN A 2 2.97 52.03 -36.39
N ILE A 3 1.96 51.46 -35.73
CA ILE A 3 2.13 50.27 -34.85
C ILE A 3 1.57 49.06 -35.61
N THR A 4 2.47 48.24 -36.05
CA THR A 4 2.29 47.02 -36.85
C THR A 4 1.63 45.92 -36.01
N ARG A 5 0.52 45.38 -36.54
CA ARG A 5 -0.09 44.09 -36.17
C ARG A 5 0.81 42.96 -36.58
N ARG A 6 1.38 42.24 -35.65
CA ARG A 6 1.89 40.87 -35.84
C ARG A 6 2.08 40.24 -34.46
N THR A 7 1.19 39.33 -34.07
CA THR A 7 1.46 38.08 -33.36
C THR A 7 0.15 37.43 -33.01
N PHE A 8 -0.41 36.67 -33.90
CA PHE A 8 -1.42 35.67 -33.59
C PHE A 8 -1.20 34.51 -34.57
N THR A 9 -0.29 33.61 -34.25
CA THR A 9 -0.22 32.26 -34.84
C THR A 9 0.86 31.44 -34.12
N ALA A 10 0.47 30.84 -32.98
CA ALA A 10 1.19 29.70 -32.42
C ALA A 10 0.31 28.99 -31.37
N ALA A 11 -0.83 28.45 -31.79
CA ALA A 11 -1.63 27.58 -30.94
C ALA A 11 -2.45 26.57 -31.78
N LEU A 12 -1.82 25.95 -32.76
CA LEU A 12 -2.46 24.89 -33.53
C LEU A 12 -1.39 23.92 -34.07
N SER A 13 -0.80 23.11 -33.20
CA SER A 13 0.03 21.99 -33.66
C SER A 13 0.16 20.81 -32.69
N LEU A 14 -0.72 20.69 -31.68
CA LEU A 14 -0.75 19.51 -30.80
C LEU A 14 -1.88 18.52 -31.11
N THR A 15 -2.80 18.86 -32.01
CA THR A 15 -3.90 17.98 -32.41
C THR A 15 -3.57 17.08 -33.62
N GLY A 16 -2.44 17.32 -34.30
CA GLY A 16 -2.10 16.61 -35.51
C GLY A 16 -1.47 15.22 -35.33
N PHE A 17 -0.86 14.94 -34.19
CA PHE A 17 -0.13 13.67 -33.97
C PHE A 17 -0.99 12.52 -33.47
N ALA A 18 -2.11 12.81 -32.79
CA ALA A 18 -3.04 11.77 -32.31
C ALA A 18 -3.90 11.17 -33.44
N ALA A 19 -4.17 11.93 -34.50
CA ALA A 19 -4.96 11.46 -35.63
C ALA A 19 -4.19 10.45 -36.53
N ALA A 20 -2.87 10.43 -36.49
CA ALA A 20 -2.06 9.50 -37.29
C ALA A 20 -2.07 8.05 -36.74
N LEU A 21 -2.48 7.84 -35.49
CA LEU A 21 -2.58 6.52 -34.87
C LEU A 21 -4.01 5.99 -34.75
N GLY A 22 -5.01 6.72 -35.21
CA GLY A 22 -6.41 6.30 -35.19
C GLY A 22 -7.03 6.15 -33.80
N LEU A 23 -6.36 6.66 -32.75
CA LEU A 23 -6.85 6.59 -31.38
C LEU A 23 -7.72 7.81 -31.04
N SER A 24 -8.92 7.58 -30.52
CA SER A 24 -9.77 8.66 -30.01
C SER A 24 -9.21 9.18 -28.67
N PRO A 25 -9.49 10.46 -28.30
CA PRO A 25 -9.10 10.98 -26.99
C PRO A 25 -9.59 10.12 -25.82
N TRP A 26 -10.72 9.49 -25.93
CA TRP A 26 -11.30 8.57 -24.96
C TRP A 26 -10.48 7.28 -24.80
N GLN A 27 -9.92 6.76 -25.89
CA GLN A 27 -9.06 5.58 -25.86
C GLN A 27 -7.72 5.88 -25.17
N LEU A 28 -7.15 7.06 -25.37
CA LEU A 28 -5.92 7.47 -24.71
C LEU A 28 -6.11 7.63 -23.20
N VAL A 29 -7.21 8.23 -22.76
CA VAL A 29 -7.57 8.35 -21.34
C VAL A 29 -7.81 6.98 -20.71
N SER A 30 -8.52 6.09 -21.40
CA SER A 30 -8.77 4.73 -20.92
C SER A 30 -7.49 3.92 -20.79
N GLN A 31 -6.57 4.03 -21.73
CA GLN A 31 -5.26 3.34 -21.68
C GLN A 31 -4.38 3.86 -20.53
N ALA A 32 -4.33 5.18 -20.32
CA ALA A 32 -3.58 5.77 -19.22
C ALA A 32 -4.10 5.31 -17.86
N ASN A 33 -5.42 5.26 -17.66
CA ASN A 33 -6.03 4.76 -16.43
C ASN A 33 -5.78 3.26 -16.21
N ALA A 34 -5.83 2.45 -17.26
CA ALA A 34 -5.55 1.02 -17.19
C ALA A 34 -4.08 0.75 -16.83
N GLN A 35 -3.15 1.52 -17.38
CA GLN A 35 -1.73 1.40 -17.08
C GLN A 35 -1.45 1.76 -15.61
N THR A 36 -2.05 2.83 -15.09
CA THR A 36 -1.93 3.23 -13.68
C THR A 36 -2.50 2.15 -12.75
N ALA A 37 -3.65 1.56 -13.08
CA ALA A 37 -4.23 0.48 -12.31
C ALA A 37 -3.34 -0.77 -12.30
N ALA A 38 -2.70 -1.10 -13.43
CA ALA A 38 -1.74 -2.20 -13.51
C ALA A 38 -0.52 -1.95 -12.64
N GLU A 39 0.04 -0.73 -12.64
CA GLU A 39 1.16 -0.34 -11.79
C GLU A 39 0.81 -0.42 -10.29
N ILE A 40 -0.39 0.04 -9.89
CA ILE A 40 -0.86 -0.04 -8.51
C ILE A 40 -1.01 -1.49 -8.06
N ASN A 41 -1.49 -2.38 -8.93
CA ASN A 41 -1.69 -3.79 -8.62
C ASN A 41 -0.41 -4.63 -8.72
N GLN A 42 0.68 -4.09 -9.24
CA GLN A 42 1.95 -4.82 -9.33
C GLN A 42 2.50 -5.10 -7.93
N ALA A 43 2.62 -6.37 -7.59
CA ALA A 43 3.30 -6.81 -6.37
C ALA A 43 4.81 -6.59 -6.49
N GLY A 44 5.48 -6.29 -5.38
CA GLY A 44 6.95 -6.31 -5.31
C GLY A 44 7.53 -7.73 -5.38
N GLU A 45 8.86 -7.84 -5.42
CA GLU A 45 9.57 -9.13 -5.48
C GLU A 45 9.24 -10.08 -4.32
N LEU A 46 8.88 -9.53 -3.15
CA LEU A 46 8.48 -10.34 -1.98
C LEU A 46 7.02 -10.84 -2.06
N GLY A 47 6.29 -10.49 -3.10
CA GLY A 47 4.85 -10.79 -3.19
C GLY A 47 4.00 -9.96 -2.22
N ASP A 48 2.69 -9.96 -2.44
CA ASP A 48 1.72 -9.27 -1.58
C ASP A 48 1.30 -10.16 -0.40
N MET A 49 1.23 -9.57 0.78
CA MET A 49 0.56 -10.14 1.94
C MET A 49 -0.91 -9.72 1.93
N ALA A 50 -1.81 -10.68 1.72
CA ALA A 50 -3.23 -10.39 1.50
C ALA A 50 -4.15 -11.29 2.32
N LEU A 51 -5.24 -10.71 2.82
CA LEU A 51 -6.39 -11.42 3.39
C LEU A 51 -7.59 -11.34 2.44
N GLY A 52 -8.47 -12.31 2.52
CA GLY A 52 -9.65 -12.41 1.67
C GLY A 52 -9.42 -13.17 0.37
N SER A 53 -10.50 -13.38 -0.38
CA SER A 53 -10.46 -14.12 -1.64
C SER A 53 -9.64 -13.40 -2.71
N LYS A 54 -8.92 -14.17 -3.53
CA LYS A 54 -8.27 -13.64 -4.74
C LYS A 54 -9.27 -13.14 -5.77
N ASP A 55 -10.49 -13.69 -5.73
CA ASP A 55 -11.58 -13.38 -6.66
C ASP A 55 -12.54 -12.33 -6.09
N ALA A 56 -12.19 -11.68 -4.97
CA ALA A 56 -13.01 -10.63 -4.40
C ALA A 56 -13.19 -9.46 -5.38
N PRO A 57 -14.42 -8.93 -5.54
CA PRO A 57 -14.69 -7.85 -6.49
C PRO A 57 -14.01 -6.53 -6.13
N VAL A 58 -13.63 -6.36 -4.86
CA VAL A 58 -12.95 -5.16 -4.37
C VAL A 58 -11.59 -5.52 -3.80
N THR A 59 -10.55 -4.81 -4.25
CA THR A 59 -9.21 -4.90 -3.68
C THR A 59 -8.88 -3.59 -2.97
N ILE A 60 -8.48 -3.68 -1.70
CA ILE A 60 -7.93 -2.59 -0.90
C ILE A 60 -6.44 -2.84 -0.73
N ILE A 61 -5.62 -1.86 -1.08
CA ILE A 61 -4.17 -1.87 -0.84
C ILE A 61 -3.86 -0.77 0.17
N GLU A 62 -3.29 -1.14 1.31
CA GLU A 62 -2.78 -0.23 2.32
C GLU A 62 -1.26 -0.14 2.22
N TYR A 63 -0.72 1.07 2.15
CA TYR A 63 0.68 1.36 2.39
C TYR A 63 0.84 1.91 3.81
N ALA A 64 1.57 1.19 4.66
CA ALA A 64 1.64 1.49 6.08
C ALA A 64 3.05 1.36 6.66
N SER A 65 3.29 2.06 7.77
CA SER A 65 4.53 1.97 8.55
C SER A 65 4.24 1.51 9.97
N MET A 66 5.09 0.63 10.49
CA MET A 66 4.97 0.12 11.86
C MET A 66 5.17 1.20 12.94
N THR A 67 5.79 2.33 12.59
CA THR A 67 5.99 3.46 13.50
C THR A 67 4.97 4.59 13.31
N CYS A 68 4.02 4.45 12.36
CA CYS A 68 3.00 5.46 12.12
C CYS A 68 1.81 5.33 13.08
N PRO A 69 1.50 6.34 13.93
CA PRO A 69 0.38 6.27 14.88
C PRO A 69 -1.00 6.14 14.20
N HIS A 70 -1.17 6.77 13.03
CA HIS A 70 -2.43 6.68 12.27
C HIS A 70 -2.65 5.27 11.69
N CYS A 71 -1.57 4.56 11.31
CA CYS A 71 -1.65 3.15 10.91
C CYS A 71 -2.08 2.25 12.09
N ALA A 72 -1.53 2.50 13.28
CA ALA A 72 -1.96 1.77 14.48
C ALA A 72 -3.43 2.03 14.82
N SER A 73 -3.90 3.29 14.73
CA SER A 73 -5.31 3.62 14.94
C SER A 73 -6.21 2.95 13.91
N PHE A 74 -5.85 2.98 12.63
CA PHE A 74 -6.60 2.29 11.58
C PHE A 74 -6.68 0.78 11.85
N THR A 75 -5.54 0.15 12.16
CA THR A 75 -5.48 -1.30 12.46
C THR A 75 -6.33 -1.68 13.67
N LYS A 76 -6.37 -0.82 14.70
CA LYS A 76 -7.15 -1.05 15.91
C LYS A 76 -8.66 -0.83 15.70
N ASP A 77 -9.04 0.29 15.07
CA ASP A 77 -10.41 0.81 15.15
C ASP A 77 -11.23 0.56 13.87
N VAL A 78 -10.58 0.50 12.70
CA VAL A 78 -11.26 0.43 11.39
C VAL A 78 -11.08 -0.93 10.73
N PHE A 79 -9.85 -1.45 10.68
CA PHE A 79 -9.55 -2.72 10.02
C PHE A 79 -10.40 -3.91 10.52
N PRO A 80 -10.70 -4.08 11.83
CA PRO A 80 -11.55 -5.18 12.29
C PRO A 80 -12.96 -5.13 11.71
N GLN A 81 -13.51 -3.94 11.50
CA GLN A 81 -14.83 -3.75 10.91
C GLN A 81 -14.81 -4.09 9.41
N ILE A 82 -13.77 -3.65 8.67
CA ILE A 82 -13.57 -4.03 7.28
C ILE A 82 -13.39 -5.55 7.17
N LYS A 83 -12.60 -6.15 8.07
CA LYS A 83 -12.36 -7.59 8.08
C LYS A 83 -13.65 -8.36 8.22
N THR A 84 -14.45 -8.10 9.26
CA THR A 84 -15.67 -8.84 9.56
C THR A 84 -16.75 -8.65 8.48
N ASN A 85 -16.95 -7.42 7.99
CA ASN A 85 -18.06 -7.12 7.11
C ASN A 85 -17.77 -7.41 5.62
N TYR A 86 -16.47 -7.40 5.23
CA TYR A 86 -16.09 -7.44 3.82
C TYR A 86 -15.04 -8.50 3.49
N ILE A 87 -13.97 -8.65 4.27
CA ILE A 87 -12.90 -9.60 3.97
C ILE A 87 -13.36 -11.02 4.23
N ASP A 88 -13.87 -11.30 5.43
CA ASP A 88 -14.34 -12.62 5.85
C ASP A 88 -15.59 -13.08 5.08
N THR A 89 -16.30 -12.15 4.45
CA THR A 89 -17.46 -12.42 3.58
C THR A 89 -17.09 -12.56 2.10
N GLY A 90 -15.78 -12.53 1.76
CA GLY A 90 -15.30 -12.70 0.39
C GLY A 90 -15.51 -11.51 -0.56
N LYS A 91 -15.97 -10.36 -0.04
CA LYS A 91 -16.27 -9.16 -0.83
C LYS A 91 -15.05 -8.28 -1.08
N VAL A 92 -14.06 -8.34 -0.18
CA VAL A 92 -12.84 -7.54 -0.22
C VAL A 92 -11.63 -8.43 -0.11
N ARG A 93 -10.63 -8.19 -0.96
CA ARG A 93 -9.24 -8.60 -0.78
C ARG A 93 -8.47 -7.44 -0.20
N PHE A 94 -7.85 -7.61 0.95
CA PHE A 94 -7.05 -6.59 1.62
C PHE A 94 -5.58 -6.95 1.52
N ILE A 95 -4.77 -6.02 0.97
CA ILE A 95 -3.33 -6.18 0.78
C ILE A 95 -2.62 -5.16 1.66
N PHE A 96 -1.68 -5.63 2.47
CA PHE A 96 -0.78 -4.76 3.23
C PHE A 96 0.57 -4.66 2.52
N ARG A 97 1.04 -3.44 2.28
CA ARG A 97 2.35 -3.16 1.72
C ARG A 97 3.15 -2.27 2.65
N GLU A 98 4.35 -2.68 2.92
CA GLU A 98 5.27 -1.96 3.80
C GLU A 98 5.69 -0.63 3.18
N PHE A 99 5.56 0.44 3.97
CA PHE A 99 6.07 1.76 3.63
C PHE A 99 6.82 2.33 4.84
N PRO A 100 8.00 1.76 5.20
CA PRO A 100 8.72 2.15 6.40
C PRO A 100 9.13 3.62 6.34
N LEU A 101 8.80 4.38 7.40
CA LEU A 101 9.16 5.79 7.55
C LEU A 101 10.56 5.95 8.15
N ASP A 102 11.06 4.92 8.84
CA ASP A 102 12.34 4.91 9.54
C ASP A 102 12.93 3.49 9.64
N GLN A 103 14.11 3.38 10.25
CA GLN A 103 14.82 2.11 10.39
C GLN A 103 14.13 1.14 11.35
N VAL A 104 13.42 1.64 12.36
CA VAL A 104 12.65 0.80 13.29
C VAL A 104 11.48 0.15 12.56
N ALA A 105 10.76 0.92 11.75
CA ALA A 105 9.69 0.40 10.91
C ALA A 105 10.21 -0.64 9.91
N LEU A 106 11.40 -0.42 9.29
CA LEU A 106 12.02 -1.37 8.39
C LEU A 106 12.36 -2.68 9.12
N ALA A 107 12.97 -2.62 10.29
CA ALA A 107 13.34 -3.77 11.10
C ALA A 107 12.10 -4.58 11.53
N ALA A 108 11.04 -3.90 11.98
CA ALA A 108 9.78 -4.52 12.36
C ALA A 108 9.08 -5.19 11.16
N SER A 109 9.10 -4.55 10.00
CA SER A 109 8.58 -5.11 8.75
C SER A 109 9.39 -6.34 8.30
N ALA A 110 10.71 -6.28 8.41
CA ALA A 110 11.59 -7.40 8.08
C ALA A 110 11.33 -8.61 8.99
N LEU A 111 11.13 -8.39 10.30
CA LEU A 111 10.72 -9.44 11.22
C LEU A 111 9.41 -10.08 10.75
N ALA A 112 8.38 -9.28 10.46
CA ALA A 112 7.06 -9.80 10.06
C ALA A 112 7.16 -10.66 8.79
N ARG A 113 7.88 -10.21 7.77
CA ARG A 113 8.12 -10.97 6.52
C ARG A 113 8.88 -12.27 6.78
N CYS A 114 9.97 -12.21 7.53
CA CYS A 114 10.82 -13.37 7.83
C CYS A 114 10.07 -14.43 8.62
N VAL A 115 9.32 -14.04 9.64
CA VAL A 115 8.53 -14.94 10.49
C VAL A 115 7.37 -15.59 9.72
N ALA A 116 6.70 -14.80 8.90
CA ALA A 116 5.53 -15.27 8.17
C ALA A 116 5.89 -16.05 6.90
N LYS A 117 6.98 -15.72 6.23
CA LYS A 117 7.28 -16.19 4.87
C LYS A 117 6.11 -15.89 3.94
N ASP A 118 5.44 -16.94 3.42
CA ASP A 118 4.30 -16.83 2.51
C ASP A 118 2.93 -16.99 3.23
N ASP A 119 2.94 -17.09 4.58
CA ASP A 119 1.73 -17.24 5.39
C ASP A 119 1.13 -15.86 5.73
N ALA A 120 0.19 -15.39 4.90
CA ALA A 120 -0.44 -14.10 5.11
C ALA A 120 -1.18 -13.99 6.45
N PRO A 121 -2.01 -14.94 6.90
CA PRO A 121 -2.60 -14.91 8.24
C PRO A 121 -1.57 -14.70 9.34
N LYS A 122 -0.45 -15.40 9.29
CA LYS A 122 0.65 -15.25 10.25
C LYS A 122 1.29 -13.87 10.15
N TYR A 123 1.48 -13.36 8.94
CA TYR A 123 1.98 -12.00 8.71
C TYR A 123 1.09 -10.96 9.39
N PHE A 124 -0.22 -11.02 9.14
CA PHE A 124 -1.17 -10.09 9.74
C PHE A 124 -1.24 -10.20 11.27
N ALA A 125 -1.05 -11.39 11.84
CA ALA A 125 -0.95 -11.56 13.28
C ALA A 125 0.30 -10.87 13.87
N ILE A 126 1.45 -10.93 13.17
CA ILE A 126 2.68 -10.28 13.60
C ILE A 126 2.56 -8.75 13.53
N ILE A 127 2.02 -8.20 12.44
CA ILE A 127 1.85 -6.75 12.33
C ILE A 127 0.84 -6.21 13.34
N ASP A 128 -0.22 -6.96 13.65
CA ASP A 128 -1.17 -6.61 14.71
C ASP A 128 -0.48 -6.55 16.10
N MET A 129 0.37 -7.52 16.43
CA MET A 129 1.17 -7.49 17.65
C MET A 129 2.13 -6.29 17.71
N LEU A 130 2.75 -5.94 16.58
CA LEU A 130 3.65 -4.78 16.50
C LEU A 130 2.88 -3.47 16.68
N PHE A 131 1.73 -3.30 16.03
CA PHE A 131 0.89 -2.11 16.20
C PHE A 131 0.34 -1.98 17.62
N LYS A 132 -0.09 -3.07 18.25
CA LYS A 132 -0.54 -3.07 19.66
C LYS A 132 0.57 -2.67 20.63
N GLN A 133 1.83 -2.92 20.29
CA GLN A 133 3.00 -2.57 21.09
C GLN A 133 3.76 -1.35 20.52
N GLN A 134 3.09 -0.49 19.74
CA GLN A 134 3.78 0.62 19.04
C GLN A 134 4.45 1.62 19.98
N ASN A 135 3.87 1.90 21.15
CA ASN A 135 4.49 2.76 22.16
C ASN A 135 5.79 2.15 22.71
N ASP A 136 5.79 0.84 22.94
CA ASP A 136 6.99 0.12 23.36
C ASP A 136 8.01 0.08 22.22
N LEU A 137 7.56 -0.11 20.98
CA LEU A 137 8.43 -0.09 19.80
C LEU A 137 9.12 1.26 19.62
N ALA A 138 8.46 2.36 19.97
CA ALA A 138 9.03 3.70 19.93
C ALA A 138 10.07 3.94 21.04
N SER A 139 9.89 3.38 22.24
CA SER A 139 10.76 3.57 23.40
C SER A 139 11.89 2.53 23.52
N ASP A 140 11.62 1.29 23.13
CA ASP A 140 12.54 0.14 23.13
C ASP A 140 12.30 -0.73 21.88
N ALA A 141 12.83 -0.29 20.77
CA ALA A 141 12.64 -0.96 19.47
C ALA A 141 13.16 -2.41 19.50
N LEU A 142 14.40 -2.61 19.95
CA LEU A 142 15.03 -3.94 19.96
C LEU A 142 14.34 -4.89 20.92
N GLY A 143 14.03 -4.44 22.14
CA GLY A 143 13.31 -5.25 23.11
C GLY A 143 11.94 -5.66 22.62
N THR A 144 11.21 -4.75 21.99
CA THR A 144 9.87 -5.01 21.45
C THR A 144 9.93 -6.00 20.27
N ILE A 145 10.83 -5.78 19.30
CA ILE A 145 11.05 -6.69 18.17
C ILE A 145 11.40 -8.10 18.68
N ASN A 146 12.30 -8.21 19.67
CA ASN A 146 12.66 -9.49 20.29
C ASN A 146 11.46 -10.13 21.00
N ARG A 147 10.68 -9.37 21.74
CA ARG A 147 9.48 -9.87 22.43
C ARG A 147 8.46 -10.43 21.45
N VAL A 148 8.12 -9.68 20.39
CA VAL A 148 7.19 -10.11 19.34
C VAL A 148 7.72 -11.35 18.61
N GLY A 149 8.98 -11.38 18.24
CA GLY A 149 9.61 -12.55 17.59
C GLY A 149 9.58 -13.80 18.47
N LYS A 150 9.86 -13.67 19.79
CA LYS A 150 9.76 -14.78 20.75
C LYS A 150 8.31 -15.27 20.92
N GLN A 151 7.33 -14.37 20.94
CA GLN A 151 5.91 -14.73 20.96
C GLN A 151 5.49 -15.50 19.71
N ALA A 152 6.14 -15.24 18.58
CA ALA A 152 5.95 -15.98 17.33
C ALA A 152 6.73 -17.31 17.26
N GLY A 153 7.45 -17.68 18.33
CA GLY A 153 8.20 -18.95 18.45
C GLY A 153 9.65 -18.89 17.92
N PHE A 154 10.21 -17.70 17.68
CA PHE A 154 11.56 -17.53 17.19
C PHE A 154 12.57 -17.38 18.33
N SER A 155 13.77 -17.98 18.17
CA SER A 155 14.89 -17.72 19.05
C SER A 155 15.47 -16.33 18.80
N GLU A 156 16.22 -15.80 19.75
CA GLU A 156 16.87 -14.49 19.63
C GLU A 156 17.83 -14.42 18.43
N GLN A 157 18.56 -15.51 18.16
CA GLN A 157 19.43 -15.58 16.98
C GLN A 157 18.62 -15.54 15.68
N MET A 158 17.51 -16.28 15.59
CA MET A 158 16.61 -16.25 14.41
C MET A 158 16.02 -14.83 14.21
N ILE A 159 15.64 -14.14 15.28
CA ILE A 159 15.13 -12.77 15.21
C ILE A 159 16.21 -11.83 14.67
N LYS A 160 17.43 -11.95 15.19
CA LYS A 160 18.57 -11.15 14.71
C LYS A 160 18.85 -11.42 13.23
N ASP A 161 18.83 -12.68 12.81
CA ASP A 161 19.03 -13.06 11.41
C ASP A 161 17.92 -12.50 10.52
N CYS A 162 16.67 -12.49 10.97
CA CYS A 162 15.53 -11.88 10.26
C CYS A 162 15.69 -10.38 10.07
N VAL A 163 16.12 -9.67 11.11
CA VAL A 163 16.16 -8.21 11.13
C VAL A 163 17.42 -7.65 10.45
N GLN A 164 18.54 -8.34 10.59
CA GLN A 164 19.86 -7.86 10.14
C GLN A 164 20.46 -8.71 9.01
N GLY A 165 20.04 -9.98 8.87
CA GLY A 165 20.75 -10.97 8.10
C GLY A 165 20.25 -11.20 6.68
N ASP A 166 19.03 -10.82 6.34
CA ASP A 166 18.49 -11.04 5.00
C ASP A 166 18.37 -9.73 4.18
N PRO A 167 19.41 -9.40 3.40
CA PRO A 167 19.40 -8.21 2.57
C PRO A 167 18.29 -8.24 1.50
N LYS A 168 17.81 -9.42 1.12
CA LYS A 168 16.74 -9.57 0.12
C LYS A 168 15.40 -9.07 0.67
N ILE A 169 15.07 -9.40 1.93
CA ILE A 169 13.84 -8.93 2.56
C ILE A 169 13.87 -7.41 2.71
N GLN A 170 14.96 -6.85 3.26
CA GLN A 170 15.07 -5.40 3.43
C GLN A 170 15.01 -4.67 2.09
N LYS A 171 15.76 -5.15 1.10
CA LYS A 171 15.73 -4.58 -0.26
C LYS A 171 14.33 -4.62 -0.85
N GLY A 172 13.64 -5.76 -0.78
CA GLY A 172 12.29 -5.89 -1.34
C GLY A 172 11.27 -4.95 -0.68
N ILE A 173 11.37 -4.74 0.64
CA ILE A 173 10.53 -3.76 1.36
C ILE A 173 10.85 -2.33 0.87
N LEU A 174 12.12 -1.99 0.74
CA LEU A 174 12.53 -0.65 0.29
C LEU A 174 12.18 -0.41 -1.18
N ASP A 175 12.26 -1.40 -2.04
CA ASP A 175 11.84 -1.31 -3.45
C ASP A 175 10.33 -1.05 -3.57
N VAL A 176 9.49 -1.72 -2.76
CA VAL A 176 8.04 -1.46 -2.68
C VAL A 176 7.77 -0.02 -2.24
N ARG A 177 8.46 0.44 -1.19
CA ARG A 177 8.36 1.82 -0.72
C ARG A 177 8.77 2.83 -1.79
N GLU A 178 9.91 2.61 -2.44
CA GLU A 178 10.43 3.52 -3.48
C GLU A 178 9.49 3.57 -4.69
N HIS A 179 8.99 2.42 -5.15
CA HIS A 179 8.01 2.36 -6.22
C HIS A 179 6.73 3.14 -5.86
N ALA A 180 6.20 2.92 -4.64
CA ALA A 180 5.01 3.62 -4.17
C ALA A 180 5.22 5.14 -4.10
N TYR A 181 6.37 5.58 -3.60
CA TYR A 181 6.70 7.00 -3.50
C TYR A 181 6.91 7.64 -4.87
N SER A 182 7.79 7.08 -5.70
CA SER A 182 8.22 7.68 -6.95
C SER A 182 7.17 7.56 -8.06
N LYS A 183 6.48 6.42 -8.17
CA LYS A 183 5.53 6.12 -9.26
C LYS A 183 4.08 6.37 -8.85
N LEU A 184 3.66 5.89 -7.68
CA LEU A 184 2.27 5.97 -7.27
C LEU A 184 1.93 7.21 -6.43
N LYS A 185 2.95 8.04 -6.13
CA LYS A 185 2.80 9.29 -5.35
C LYS A 185 2.28 9.08 -3.92
N VAL A 186 2.56 7.92 -3.35
CA VAL A 186 2.33 7.66 -1.94
C VAL A 186 3.34 8.46 -1.13
N ASN A 187 2.88 9.43 -0.35
CA ASN A 187 3.73 10.38 0.39
C ASN A 187 3.37 10.50 1.88
N SER A 188 2.43 9.69 2.34
CA SER A 188 1.99 9.63 3.74
C SER A 188 1.55 8.21 4.08
N THR A 189 1.40 7.91 5.38
CA THR A 189 0.86 6.64 5.88
C THR A 189 -0.23 6.89 6.94
N PRO A 190 -1.27 6.06 7.01
CA PRO A 190 -1.61 5.06 6.00
C PRO A 190 -2.07 5.72 4.69
N PHE A 191 -1.83 5.05 3.57
CA PHE A 191 -2.33 5.45 2.27
C PHE A 191 -3.06 4.28 1.61
N PHE A 192 -4.22 4.54 1.03
CA PHE A 192 -5.05 3.48 0.49
C PHE A 192 -5.37 3.65 -0.98
N PHE A 193 -5.36 2.52 -1.69
CA PHE A 193 -6.01 2.39 -2.99
C PHE A 193 -7.16 1.40 -2.88
N VAL A 194 -8.30 1.71 -3.50
CA VAL A 194 -9.45 0.81 -3.65
C VAL A 194 -9.70 0.64 -5.14
N ASN A 195 -9.54 -0.59 -5.65
CA ASN A 195 -9.61 -0.91 -7.09
C ASN A 195 -8.81 0.09 -7.95
N GLY A 196 -7.59 0.42 -7.52
CA GLY A 196 -6.70 1.33 -8.23
C GLY A 196 -7.00 2.83 -8.05
N THR A 197 -8.02 3.20 -7.27
CA THR A 197 -8.34 4.60 -6.98
C THR A 197 -7.87 4.98 -5.59
N ALA A 198 -7.10 6.08 -5.47
CA ALA A 198 -6.62 6.58 -4.19
C ALA A 198 -7.78 7.08 -3.32
N VAL A 199 -7.84 6.60 -2.07
CA VAL A 199 -8.74 7.13 -1.04
C VAL A 199 -8.12 8.37 -0.42
N LYS A 200 -8.86 9.47 -0.39
CA LYS A 200 -8.39 10.76 0.12
C LYS A 200 -9.25 11.21 1.31
N GLY A 201 -8.59 11.79 2.29
CA GLY A 201 -9.25 12.41 3.44
C GLY A 201 -9.62 11.40 4.53
N ASP A 202 -10.90 11.24 4.80
CA ASP A 202 -11.42 10.40 5.88
C ASP A 202 -11.15 8.91 5.61
N ILE A 203 -10.58 8.24 6.62
CA ILE A 203 -10.29 6.79 6.63
C ILE A 203 -11.14 6.04 7.67
N SER A 204 -12.27 6.60 8.07
CA SER A 204 -13.24 5.92 8.93
C SER A 204 -13.88 4.72 8.22
N PHE A 205 -14.49 3.82 8.99
CA PHE A 205 -15.20 2.68 8.41
C PHE A 205 -16.31 3.12 7.45
N GLU A 206 -17.04 4.17 7.81
CA GLU A 206 -18.11 4.77 6.99
C GLU A 206 -17.57 5.34 5.67
N ALA A 207 -16.38 5.91 5.68
CA ALA A 207 -15.73 6.38 4.45
C ALA A 207 -15.37 5.22 3.52
N PHE A 208 -14.83 4.12 4.06
CA PHE A 208 -14.59 2.90 3.28
C PHE A 208 -15.88 2.29 2.74
N GLU A 209 -16.95 2.25 3.53
CA GLU A 209 -18.25 1.75 3.07
C GLU A 209 -18.80 2.53 1.87
N LYS A 210 -18.65 3.86 1.86
CA LYS A 210 -19.07 4.71 0.73
C LYS A 210 -18.34 4.36 -0.56
N VAL A 211 -17.09 3.91 -0.47
CA VAL A 211 -16.29 3.49 -1.64
C VAL A 211 -16.56 2.03 -2.03
N ILE A 212 -16.66 1.13 -1.05
CA ILE A 212 -16.82 -0.31 -1.26
C ILE A 212 -18.21 -0.65 -1.82
N LYS A 213 -19.29 -0.12 -1.19
CA LYS A 213 -20.67 -0.51 -1.52
C LYS A 213 -21.06 -0.32 -2.99
N PRO A 214 -20.70 0.77 -3.68
CA PRO A 214 -20.96 0.92 -5.12
C PRO A 214 -20.26 -0.14 -5.97
N LEU A 215 -19.02 -0.53 -5.61
CA LEU A 215 -18.22 -1.50 -6.35
C LEU A 215 -18.73 -2.95 -6.23
N LEU A 216 -19.57 -3.24 -5.22
CA LEU A 216 -20.18 -4.55 -5.01
C LEU A 216 -21.46 -4.74 -5.84
N LYS A 217 -22.00 -3.67 -6.44
CA LYS A 217 -23.24 -3.68 -7.21
C LYS A 217 -23.03 -3.68 -8.71
N SER A 218 -21.76 -3.57 -9.14
CA SER A 218 -21.35 -3.50 -10.55
C SER A 218 -21.09 -4.88 -11.15
#